data_d81847a68c95abaf5c40f5160c82b229
#
_entry.id   d81847a68c95abaf5c40f5160c82b229
#
_cell.length_a   1.000
_cell.length_b   1.000
_cell.length_c   1.000
_cell.angle_alpha   90.00
_cell.angle_beta   90.00
_cell.angle_gamma   90.00
#
_symmetry.space_group_name_H-M   'P 1'
#
loop_
_entity.id
_entity.type
_entity.pdbx_description
1 polymer ?
#
loop_
_entity_poly.entity_id
_entity_poly.type
_entity_poly.pdbx_seq_one_letter_code
_entity_poly.pdbx_strand_id
1 'polypeptide(L)' 'MAISQIMSPLPGVFYRRPSPDSPFFKEDGVSVAASDVIGLIEVMKSFHEVNAGIGGTNIKFLVDDGDAVMAGQVLAEVEA' A
#
# COMPACT_ATOMS: atom_id res chain seq x y z
N MET A 1 6.19 12.82 -16.89
CA MET A 1 5.38 12.03 -15.95
C MET A 1 6.06 12.01 -14.59
N ALA A 2 5.35 12.38 -13.55
CA ALA A 2 5.93 12.42 -12.20
C ALA A 2 5.67 11.12 -11.45
N ILE A 3 6.61 10.73 -10.60
CA ILE A 3 6.43 9.60 -9.69
C ILE A 3 6.03 10.15 -8.34
N SER A 4 4.92 9.65 -7.82
CA SER A 4 4.45 9.99 -6.47
C SER A 4 4.60 8.79 -5.57
N GLN A 5 4.97 9.04 -4.32
CA GLN A 5 5.21 7.99 -3.33
C GLN A 5 4.02 7.86 -2.41
N ILE A 6 3.67 6.61 -2.08
CA ILE A 6 2.66 6.30 -1.08
C ILE A 6 3.40 5.78 0.14
N MET A 7 3.28 6.49 1.26
CA MET A 7 4.05 6.19 2.47
C MET A 7 3.15 5.59 3.54
N SER A 8 3.74 4.77 4.40
CA SER A 8 3.02 4.19 5.52
C SER A 8 2.65 5.27 6.54
N PRO A 9 1.37 5.35 6.94
CA PRO A 9 0.97 6.31 7.98
C PRO A 9 1.35 5.86 9.39
N LEU A 10 1.65 4.57 9.57
CA LEU A 10 1.87 3.97 10.89
C LEU A 10 3.02 2.96 10.81
N PRO A 11 3.74 2.74 11.92
CA PRO A 11 4.64 1.58 11.99
C PRO A 11 3.84 0.31 12.25
N GLY A 12 4.24 -0.79 11.65
CA GLY A 12 3.57 -2.08 11.85
C GLY A 12 3.94 -3.06 10.76
N VAL A 13 3.07 -4.02 10.51
CA VAL A 13 3.28 -5.02 9.45
C VAL A 13 2.37 -4.69 8.29
N PHE A 14 2.95 -4.58 7.10
CA PHE A 14 2.21 -4.23 5.90
C PHE A 14 1.72 -5.49 5.21
N TYR A 15 0.42 -5.52 4.88
CA TYR A 15 -0.19 -6.60 4.11
C TYR A 15 -0.80 -6.03 2.84
N ARG A 16 -0.59 -6.74 1.74
CA ARG A 16 -1.15 -6.36 0.44
C ARG A 16 -2.53 -6.96 0.19
N ARG A 17 -3.02 -7.76 1.14
CA ARG A 17 -4.30 -8.48 1.04
C ARG A 17 -4.93 -8.59 2.41
N PRO A 18 -6.29 -8.70 2.46
CA PRO A 18 -6.99 -8.74 3.75
C PRO A 18 -6.81 -10.06 4.50
N SER A 19 -6.47 -11.13 3.80
CA SER A 19 -6.21 -12.44 4.42
C SER A 19 -5.30 -13.26 3.51
N PRO A 20 -4.65 -14.33 4.04
CA PRO A 20 -3.77 -15.16 3.22
C PRO A 20 -4.45 -15.80 2.01
N ASP A 21 -5.76 -15.99 2.08
CA ASP A 21 -6.53 -16.64 1.00
C ASP A 21 -7.11 -15.65 -0.01
N SER A 22 -6.92 -14.35 0.23
CA SER A 22 -7.49 -13.31 -0.64
C SER A 22 -6.45 -12.83 -1.65
N PRO A 23 -6.90 -12.35 -2.83
CA PRO A 23 -5.99 -11.68 -3.75
C PRO A 23 -5.50 -10.36 -3.15
N PHE A 24 -4.41 -9.83 -3.69
CA PHE A 24 -3.92 -8.51 -3.32
C PHE A 24 -4.98 -7.46 -3.64
N PHE A 25 -5.03 -6.41 -2.82
CA PHE A 25 -5.90 -5.25 -3.11
C PHE A 25 -5.56 -4.66 -4.48
N LYS A 26 -4.26 -4.56 -4.80
CA LYS A 26 -3.78 -4.08 -6.09
C LYS A 26 -2.55 -4.88 -6.47
N GLU A 27 -2.53 -5.32 -7.73
CA GLU A 27 -1.33 -5.91 -8.30
C GLU A 27 -0.43 -4.81 -8.85
N ASP A 28 0.85 -5.11 -9.00
CA ASP A 28 1.78 -4.17 -9.65
C ASP A 28 1.31 -3.87 -11.07
N GLY A 29 1.43 -2.63 -11.49
CA GLY A 29 1.12 -2.22 -12.85
C GLY A 29 -0.30 -1.70 -13.06
N VAL A 30 -1.18 -1.84 -12.07
CA VAL A 30 -2.57 -1.36 -12.23
C VAL A 30 -2.69 0.12 -11.90
N SER A 31 -3.81 0.72 -12.32
CA SER A 31 -4.16 2.09 -11.97
C SER A 31 -4.84 2.12 -10.62
N VAL A 32 -4.70 3.22 -9.90
CA VAL A 32 -5.35 3.43 -8.60
C VAL A 32 -6.03 4.79 -8.56
N ALA A 33 -7.11 4.88 -7.80
CA ALA A 33 -7.75 6.14 -7.44
C ALA A 33 -7.30 6.51 -6.01
N ALA A 34 -7.40 7.79 -5.67
CA ALA A 34 -6.93 8.27 -4.37
C ALA A 34 -7.62 7.55 -3.18
N SER A 35 -8.87 7.16 -3.34
CA SER A 35 -9.63 6.48 -2.30
C SER A 35 -9.45 4.95 -2.27
N ASP A 36 -8.70 4.39 -3.22
CA ASP A 36 -8.50 2.95 -3.28
C ASP A 36 -7.64 2.48 -2.11
N VAL A 37 -8.03 1.36 -1.50
CA VAL A 37 -7.22 0.69 -0.49
C VAL A 37 -6.13 -0.10 -1.22
N ILE A 38 -4.87 0.12 -0.83
CA ILE A 38 -3.74 -0.58 -1.42
C ILE A 38 -3.16 -1.63 -0.48
N GLY A 39 -3.50 -1.58 0.80
CA GLY A 39 -3.01 -2.53 1.77
C GLY A 39 -3.52 -2.23 3.17
N LEU A 40 -3.03 -3.00 4.13
CA LEU A 40 -3.36 -2.85 5.54
C LEU A 40 -2.07 -2.76 6.34
N ILE A 41 -2.10 -2.00 7.43
CA ILE A 41 -1.03 -2.01 8.42
C ILE A 41 -1.61 -2.63 9.70
N GLU A 42 -0.98 -3.69 10.20
CA GLU A 42 -1.34 -4.31 11.47
C GLU A 42 -0.51 -3.69 12.59
N VAL A 43 -1.19 -3.14 13.60
CA VAL A 43 -0.57 -2.62 14.81
C VAL A 43 -1.31 -3.27 15.98
N MET A 44 -0.62 -4.08 16.77
CA MET A 44 -1.18 -4.72 17.97
C MET A 44 -2.53 -5.40 17.70
N LYS A 45 -2.58 -6.19 16.63
CA LYS A 45 -3.78 -6.95 16.19
C LYS A 45 -4.93 -6.06 15.68
N SER A 46 -4.69 -4.77 15.48
CA SER A 46 -5.62 -3.88 14.83
C SER A 46 -5.15 -3.62 13.40
N PHE A 47 -6.07 -3.65 12.45
CA PHE A 47 -5.76 -3.45 11.04
C PHE A 47 -6.23 -2.07 10.60
N HIS A 48 -5.34 -1.34 9.94
CA HIS A 48 -5.63 0.01 9.45
C HIS A 48 -5.46 0.04 7.94
N GLU A 49 -6.48 0.49 7.22
CA GLU A 49 -6.42 0.57 5.77
C GLU A 49 -5.46 1.66 5.33
N VAL A 50 -4.68 1.35 4.29
CA VAL A 50 -3.82 2.34 3.62
C VAL A 50 -4.45 2.65 2.29
N ASN A 51 -4.87 3.91 2.12
CA ASN A 51 -5.41 4.38 0.84
C ASN A 51 -4.26 4.92 0.00
N ALA A 52 -4.44 4.90 -1.32
CA ALA A 52 -3.44 5.43 -2.23
C ALA A 52 -3.17 6.92 -1.96
N GLY A 53 -4.21 7.68 -1.65
CA GLY A 53 -4.09 9.11 -1.36
C GLY A 53 -3.85 9.98 -2.59
N ILE A 54 -3.53 9.37 -3.72
CA ILE A 54 -3.32 10.03 -5.00
C ILE A 54 -3.74 9.07 -6.11
N GLY A 55 -4.41 9.59 -7.11
CA GLY A 55 -4.72 8.80 -8.30
C GLY A 55 -3.51 8.71 -9.22
N GLY A 56 -3.32 7.56 -9.85
CA GLY A 56 -2.22 7.38 -10.77
C GLY A 56 -2.29 6.04 -11.47
N THR A 57 -1.25 5.77 -12.25
CA THR A 57 -1.15 4.55 -13.05
C THR A 57 0.12 3.80 -12.67
N ASN A 58 0.16 2.54 -13.06
CA ASN A 58 1.36 1.70 -12.96
C ASN A 58 1.94 1.68 -11.55
N ILE A 59 1.12 1.35 -10.57
CA ILE A 59 1.58 1.24 -9.18
C ILE A 59 2.67 0.18 -9.08
N LYS A 60 3.71 0.48 -8.30
CA LYS A 60 4.80 -0.45 -8.03
C LYS A 60 5.05 -0.49 -6.53
N PHE A 61 4.88 -1.66 -5.94
CA PHE A 61 5.13 -1.84 -4.52
C PHE A 61 6.61 -2.05 -4.26
N LEU A 62 7.12 -1.39 -3.22
CA LEU A 62 8.53 -1.46 -2.83
C LEU A 62 8.75 -2.31 -1.59
N VAL A 63 7.66 -2.82 -0.99
CA VAL A 63 7.71 -3.73 0.16
C VAL A 63 6.85 -4.95 -0.16
N ASP A 64 7.16 -6.06 0.50
CA ASP A 64 6.43 -7.31 0.30
C ASP A 64 5.30 -7.47 1.31
N ASP A 65 4.34 -8.32 0.95
CA ASP A 65 3.27 -8.73 1.87
C ASP A 65 3.89 -9.34 3.12
N GLY A 66 3.53 -8.80 4.28
CA GLY A 66 4.06 -9.29 5.56
C GLY A 66 5.33 -8.60 6.04
N ASP A 67 5.83 -7.59 5.33
CA ASP A 67 7.02 -6.87 5.76
C ASP A 67 6.72 -5.90 6.90
N ALA A 68 7.67 -5.78 7.82
CA ALA A 68 7.62 -4.75 8.85
C ALA A 68 7.98 -3.41 8.23
N VAL A 69 7.20 -2.39 8.54
CA VAL A 69 7.39 -1.03 8.00
C VAL A 69 7.36 -0.01 9.12
N MET A 70 8.00 1.13 8.86
CA MET A 70 8.00 2.26 9.77
C MET A 70 7.08 3.36 9.25
N ALA A 71 6.61 4.23 10.14
CA ALA A 71 5.86 5.41 9.73
C ALA A 71 6.72 6.25 8.77
N GLY A 72 6.14 6.67 7.66
CA GLY A 72 6.84 7.44 6.64
C GLY A 72 7.64 6.61 5.65
N GLN A 73 7.71 5.30 5.83
CA GLN A 73 8.39 4.42 4.86
C GLN A 73 7.59 4.33 3.58
N VAL A 74 8.26 4.40 2.44
CA VAL A 74 7.60 4.31 1.14
C VAL A 74 7.12 2.88 0.93
N LEU A 75 5.82 2.72 0.68
CA LEU A 75 5.21 1.42 0.40
C LEU A 75 5.14 1.15 -1.09
N ALA A 76 4.84 2.18 -1.85
CA ALA A 76 4.62 2.03 -3.29
C ALA A 76 4.86 3.36 -4.00
N GLU A 77 5.00 3.28 -5.32
CA GLU A 77 5.10 4.43 -6.20
C GLU A 77 4.03 4.33 -7.27
N VAL A 78 3.51 5.48 -7.70
CA VAL A 78 2.57 5.56 -8.82
C VAL A 78 3.02 6.65 -9.78
N GLU A 79 2.64 6.49 -11.03
CA GLU A 79 2.86 7.52 -12.05
C GLU A 79 1.63 8.41 -12.10
N ALA A 80 1.82 9.65 -11.79
CA ALA A 80 0.72 10.61 -11.69
C ALA A 80 0.91 11.81 -12.65
#